data_b7b6bad0c2010a5225f5a0f1f62018b8
#
_entry.id   b7b6bad0c2010a5225f5a0f1f62018b8
#
_cell.length_a   1.000
_cell.length_b   1.000
_cell.length_c   1.000
_cell.angle_alpha   90.00
_cell.angle_beta   90.00
_cell.angle_gamma   90.00
#
_symmetry.space_group_name_H-M   'P 1'
#
loop_
_entity.id
_entity.type
_entity.pdbx_description
1 polymer ?
#
loop_
_entity_poly.entity_id
_entity_poly.type
_entity_poly.pdbx_seq_one_letter_code
_entity_poly.pdbx_strand_id
1 'polypeptide(L)'
;HKPLLVNLKREIIHVQSVKGRMLETDYAYIRINSFQSSTRHDLDKLVAQLQHQQKTPIKGLVLDLRNNPGGLLSSAADVANAFLDPKNMKFNQLIVYTKGQSPEANLKIVAKANNQIYPGTLIVLINQGSASGAEIVAGALQDNKRAVIFGTKSFGKGSVQTVIPLDETTALKLTTALYYTPS
;
A
#
# COMPACT_ATOMS: atom_id res chain seq x y z
N HIS A 1 -16.09 -23.41 34.55
CA HIS A 1 -15.10 -23.48 33.46
C HIS A 1 -13.72 -23.68 34.06
N LYS A 2 -12.99 -24.70 33.62
CA LYS A 2 -11.60 -24.88 34.02
C LYS A 2 -10.73 -23.92 33.19
N PRO A 3 -9.77 -23.18 33.79
CA PRO A 3 -8.85 -22.35 33.05
C PRO A 3 -7.97 -23.22 32.12
N LEU A 4 -7.76 -22.77 30.89
CA LEU A 4 -6.85 -23.39 29.93
C LEU A 4 -5.48 -22.73 30.10
N LEU A 5 -4.46 -23.50 30.46
CA LEU A 5 -3.08 -23.02 30.52
C LEU A 5 -2.43 -23.22 29.15
N VAL A 6 -2.01 -22.12 28.51
CA VAL A 6 -1.34 -22.15 27.21
C VAL A 6 0.06 -21.55 27.34
N ASN A 7 1.08 -22.32 26.96
CA ASN A 7 2.45 -21.83 26.87
C ASN A 7 2.66 -21.17 25.52
N LEU A 8 2.97 -19.86 25.53
CA LEU A 8 3.26 -19.11 24.31
C LEU A 8 4.77 -18.85 24.21
N LYS A 9 5.33 -19.12 23.03
CA LYS A 9 6.70 -18.74 22.71
C LYS A 9 6.67 -17.53 21.78
N ARG A 10 7.46 -16.52 22.09
CA ARG A 10 7.56 -15.30 21.27
C ARG A 10 8.45 -15.58 20.06
N GLU A 11 7.90 -15.45 18.86
CA GLU A 11 8.61 -15.67 17.59
C GLU A 11 8.26 -14.58 16.59
N ILE A 12 9.11 -14.38 15.58
CA ILE A 12 8.80 -13.50 14.45
C ILE A 12 7.82 -14.24 13.54
N ILE A 13 6.60 -13.72 13.44
CA ILE A 13 5.57 -14.27 12.55
C ILE A 13 5.58 -13.47 11.26
N HIS A 14 5.91 -14.12 10.14
CA HIS A 14 5.76 -13.52 8.81
C HIS A 14 4.31 -13.67 8.35
N VAL A 15 3.53 -12.60 8.50
CA VAL A 15 2.16 -12.56 7.98
C VAL A 15 2.22 -12.17 6.51
N GLN A 16 1.74 -13.04 5.63
CA GLN A 16 1.66 -12.75 4.20
C GLN A 16 0.69 -11.58 3.95
N SER A 17 1.23 -10.42 3.57
CA SER A 17 0.45 -9.21 3.33
C SER A 17 -0.17 -9.15 1.95
N VAL A 18 0.36 -9.89 0.98
CA VAL A 18 -0.08 -9.90 -0.42
C VAL A 18 -0.54 -11.29 -0.81
N LYS A 19 -1.73 -11.39 -1.38
CA LYS A 19 -2.30 -12.63 -1.93
C LYS A 19 -2.95 -12.35 -3.27
N GLY A 20 -2.97 -13.31 -4.18
CA GLY A 20 -3.63 -13.12 -5.46
C GLY A 20 -3.80 -14.40 -6.23
N ARG A 21 -4.57 -14.28 -7.31
CA ARG A 21 -4.88 -15.36 -8.24
C ARG A 21 -5.34 -14.80 -9.56
N MET A 22 -5.34 -15.61 -10.59
CA MET A 22 -6.09 -15.28 -11.79
C MET A 22 -7.60 -15.41 -11.52
N LEU A 23 -8.39 -14.46 -12.02
CA LEU A 23 -9.87 -14.54 -12.03
C LEU A 23 -10.35 -15.37 -13.20
N GLU A 24 -9.81 -15.02 -14.38
CA GLU A 24 -10.02 -15.68 -15.66
C GLU A 24 -8.69 -15.67 -16.42
N THR A 25 -8.69 -16.10 -17.65
CA THR A 25 -7.47 -16.29 -18.44
C THR A 25 -6.56 -15.05 -18.48
N ASP A 26 -7.14 -13.85 -18.55
CA ASP A 26 -6.40 -12.61 -18.79
C ASP A 26 -6.53 -11.58 -17.66
N TYR A 27 -7.20 -11.91 -16.54
CA TYR A 27 -7.49 -10.97 -15.47
C TYR A 27 -6.96 -11.46 -14.15
N ALA A 28 -6.15 -10.63 -13.48
CA ALA A 28 -5.57 -10.93 -12.18
C ALA A 28 -6.30 -10.21 -11.05
N TYR A 29 -6.35 -10.85 -9.89
CA TYR A 29 -6.80 -10.27 -8.64
C TYR A 29 -5.68 -10.36 -7.62
N ILE A 30 -5.35 -9.23 -7.01
CA ILE A 30 -4.35 -9.11 -5.95
C ILE A 30 -4.96 -8.37 -4.78
N ARG A 31 -4.83 -8.94 -3.59
CA ARG A 31 -5.26 -8.33 -2.34
C ARG A 31 -4.05 -8.00 -1.48
N ILE A 32 -4.02 -6.78 -0.96
CA ILE A 32 -3.05 -6.33 0.05
C ILE A 32 -3.80 -6.07 1.34
N ASN A 33 -3.48 -6.84 2.39
CA ASN A 33 -4.16 -6.74 3.69
C ASN A 33 -3.59 -5.64 4.58
N SER A 34 -2.29 -5.35 4.46
CA SER A 34 -1.57 -4.30 5.19
C SER A 34 -0.24 -3.99 4.49
N PHE A 35 0.39 -2.85 4.85
CA PHE A 35 1.67 -2.47 4.27
C PHE A 35 2.81 -2.74 5.26
N GLN A 36 3.58 -3.79 4.98
CA GLN A 36 4.76 -4.24 5.72
C GLN A 36 6.02 -4.02 4.89
N SER A 37 7.20 -4.15 5.47
CA SER A 37 8.48 -3.97 4.77
C SER A 37 8.65 -4.90 3.55
N SER A 38 8.08 -6.11 3.61
CA SER A 38 8.13 -7.09 2.51
C SER A 38 7.07 -6.87 1.43
N THR A 39 6.02 -6.06 1.67
CA THR A 39 4.82 -5.99 0.81
C THR A 39 5.15 -5.67 -0.65
N ARG A 40 6.08 -4.75 -0.90
CA ARG A 40 6.50 -4.43 -2.27
C ARG A 40 7.17 -5.62 -2.95
N HIS A 41 8.09 -6.28 -2.28
CA HIS A 41 8.79 -7.47 -2.81
C HIS A 41 7.80 -8.61 -3.09
N ASP A 42 6.87 -8.85 -2.17
CA ASP A 42 5.84 -9.89 -2.31
C ASP A 42 4.90 -9.60 -3.48
N LEU A 43 4.55 -8.31 -3.69
CA LEU A 43 3.76 -7.86 -4.83
C LEU A 43 4.49 -8.10 -6.15
N ASP A 44 5.75 -7.69 -6.26
CA ASP A 44 6.56 -7.88 -7.47
C ASP A 44 6.66 -9.36 -7.84
N LYS A 45 6.96 -10.21 -6.86
CA LYS A 45 7.04 -11.66 -7.03
C LYS A 45 5.72 -12.27 -7.49
N LEU A 46 4.61 -11.85 -6.88
CA LEU A 46 3.29 -12.36 -7.22
C LEU A 46 2.86 -11.95 -8.63
N VAL A 47 3.05 -10.68 -9.02
CA VAL A 47 2.74 -10.20 -10.38
C VAL A 47 3.55 -10.97 -11.42
N ALA A 48 4.85 -11.14 -11.20
CA ALA A 48 5.71 -11.93 -12.08
C ALA A 48 5.24 -13.39 -12.18
N GLN A 49 4.88 -14.00 -11.06
CA GLN A 49 4.35 -15.37 -11.02
C GLN A 49 3.05 -15.50 -11.81
N LEU A 50 2.07 -14.60 -11.58
CA LEU A 50 0.80 -14.62 -12.29
C LEU A 50 1.00 -14.41 -13.79
N GLN A 51 1.88 -13.49 -14.19
CA GLN A 51 2.21 -13.26 -15.59
C GLN A 51 2.86 -14.48 -16.24
N HIS A 52 3.77 -15.16 -15.53
CA HIS A 52 4.46 -16.36 -16.04
C HIS A 52 3.50 -17.56 -16.21
N GLN A 53 2.42 -17.62 -15.43
CA GLN A 53 1.40 -18.67 -15.56
C GLN A 53 0.53 -18.49 -16.82
N GLN A 54 0.60 -17.33 -17.48
CA GLN A 54 -0.22 -17.01 -18.65
C GLN A 54 0.60 -17.06 -19.94
N LYS A 55 -0.03 -17.51 -21.02
CA LYS A 55 0.55 -17.48 -22.38
C LYS A 55 0.46 -16.09 -22.99
N THR A 56 -0.47 -15.26 -22.53
CA THR A 56 -0.74 -13.89 -22.99
C THR A 56 -0.52 -12.90 -21.86
N PRO A 57 -0.19 -11.63 -22.15
CA PRO A 57 -0.10 -10.60 -21.12
C PRO A 57 -1.41 -10.44 -20.35
N ILE A 58 -1.32 -10.22 -19.04
CA ILE A 58 -2.49 -9.89 -18.19
C ILE A 58 -3.11 -8.59 -18.72
N LYS A 59 -4.40 -8.63 -19.10
CA LYS A 59 -5.13 -7.48 -19.68
C LYS A 59 -5.67 -6.53 -18.63
N GLY A 60 -6.02 -7.06 -17.45
CA GLY A 60 -6.56 -6.26 -16.37
C GLY A 60 -6.17 -6.81 -14.99
N LEU A 61 -5.93 -5.89 -14.06
CA LEU A 61 -5.59 -6.21 -12.68
C LEU A 61 -6.54 -5.51 -11.72
N VAL A 62 -7.10 -6.27 -10.78
CA VAL A 62 -7.88 -5.77 -9.66
C VAL A 62 -6.99 -5.78 -8.42
N LEU A 63 -6.69 -4.58 -7.88
CA LEU A 63 -5.98 -4.40 -6.62
C LEU A 63 -7.00 -4.17 -5.50
N ASP A 64 -7.16 -5.13 -4.62
CA ASP A 64 -8.12 -5.07 -3.51
C ASP A 64 -7.45 -4.55 -2.23
N LEU A 65 -7.84 -3.34 -1.84
CA LEU A 65 -7.42 -2.67 -0.61
C LEU A 65 -8.56 -2.58 0.42
N ARG A 66 -9.66 -3.29 0.22
CA ARG A 66 -10.78 -3.30 1.17
C ARG A 66 -10.36 -3.91 2.51
N ASN A 67 -10.74 -3.26 3.60
CA ASN A 67 -10.36 -3.63 4.97
C ASN A 67 -8.84 -3.63 5.22
N ASN A 68 -8.09 -2.87 4.43
CA ASN A 68 -6.67 -2.64 4.66
C ASN A 68 -6.49 -1.40 5.55
N PRO A 69 -6.08 -1.55 6.83
CA PRO A 69 -5.96 -0.43 7.76
C PRO A 69 -4.74 0.47 7.49
N GLY A 70 -3.96 0.16 6.47
CA GLY A 70 -2.70 0.84 6.16
C GLY A 70 -1.47 0.05 6.60
N GLY A 71 -0.47 0.74 7.11
CA GLY A 71 0.82 0.21 7.53
C GLY A 71 1.93 1.21 7.32
N LEU A 72 3.12 0.75 6.95
CA LEU A 72 4.28 1.61 6.73
C LEU A 72 4.06 2.56 5.55
N LEU A 73 4.31 3.87 5.78
CA LEU A 73 4.19 4.91 4.76
C LEU A 73 5.07 4.62 3.54
N SER A 74 6.34 4.24 3.79
CA SER A 74 7.29 3.90 2.73
C SER A 74 6.81 2.73 1.88
N SER A 75 6.31 1.68 2.51
CA SER A 75 5.79 0.51 1.80
C SER A 75 4.55 0.83 0.95
N ALA A 76 3.62 1.65 1.46
CA ALA A 76 2.48 2.11 0.69
C ALA A 76 2.91 2.93 -0.54
N ALA A 77 3.88 3.84 -0.36
CA ALA A 77 4.44 4.61 -1.46
C ALA A 77 5.16 3.74 -2.49
N ASP A 78 5.91 2.71 -2.06
CA ASP A 78 6.58 1.77 -2.96
C ASP A 78 5.57 0.91 -3.74
N VAL A 79 4.45 0.54 -3.13
CA VAL A 79 3.34 -0.15 -3.81
C VAL A 79 2.67 0.78 -4.83
N ALA A 80 2.40 2.04 -4.50
CA ALA A 80 1.88 3.00 -5.48
C ALA A 80 2.84 3.17 -6.67
N ASN A 81 4.14 3.28 -6.37
CA ASN A 81 5.19 3.40 -7.38
C ASN A 81 5.29 2.17 -8.30
N ALA A 82 4.88 0.98 -7.83
CA ALA A 82 4.81 -0.23 -8.64
C ALA A 82 3.87 -0.13 -9.84
N PHE A 83 2.91 0.78 -9.79
CA PHE A 83 1.91 0.98 -10.83
C PHE A 83 2.05 2.31 -11.58
N LEU A 84 2.91 3.22 -11.12
CA LEU A 84 3.10 4.56 -11.69
C LEU A 84 4.32 4.60 -12.61
N ASP A 85 4.16 5.26 -13.76
CA ASP A 85 5.27 5.64 -14.62
C ASP A 85 5.49 7.16 -14.49
N PRO A 86 6.66 7.62 -14.00
CA PRO A 86 6.95 9.05 -13.83
C PRO A 86 6.73 9.89 -15.08
N LYS A 87 6.90 9.31 -16.28
CA LYS A 87 6.70 10.00 -17.57
C LYS A 87 5.25 10.39 -17.80
N ASN A 88 4.30 9.66 -17.21
CA ASN A 88 2.87 9.83 -17.42
C ASN A 88 2.17 10.51 -16.21
N MET A 89 2.92 10.88 -15.17
CA MET A 89 2.38 11.51 -13.98
C MET A 89 2.20 13.02 -14.13
N LYS A 90 1.16 13.55 -13.47
CA LYS A 90 0.80 14.98 -13.60
C LYS A 90 1.43 15.87 -12.55
N PHE A 91 1.57 15.44 -11.32
CA PHE A 91 1.91 16.27 -10.16
C PHE A 91 3.41 16.20 -9.85
N ASN A 92 4.28 16.52 -10.81
CA ASN A 92 5.74 16.45 -10.63
C ASN A 92 6.21 15.10 -10.04
N GLN A 93 5.61 14.02 -10.53
CA GLN A 93 5.90 12.64 -10.10
C GLN A 93 5.55 12.35 -8.63
N LEU A 94 4.78 13.21 -7.98
CA LEU A 94 4.44 13.10 -6.57
C LEU A 94 3.50 11.89 -6.32
N ILE A 95 3.84 11.09 -5.32
CA ILE A 95 3.00 9.99 -4.79
C ILE A 95 2.26 10.47 -3.54
N VAL A 96 3.00 11.04 -2.59
CA VAL A 96 2.49 11.50 -1.30
C VAL A 96 3.43 12.53 -0.72
N TYR A 97 2.91 13.48 0.04
CA TYR A 97 3.73 14.36 0.86
C TYR A 97 3.14 14.49 2.26
N THR A 98 3.99 14.88 3.20
CA THR A 98 3.59 15.11 4.58
C THR A 98 3.85 16.56 4.98
N LYS A 99 3.03 17.07 5.91
CA LYS A 99 3.23 18.35 6.57
C LYS A 99 3.12 18.16 8.07
N GLY A 100 4.13 18.54 8.80
CA GLY A 100 4.20 18.51 10.25
C GLY A 100 4.73 19.81 10.83
N GLN A 101 4.83 19.87 12.16
CA GLN A 101 5.35 21.06 12.85
C GLN A 101 6.88 21.19 12.71
N SER A 102 7.60 20.06 12.66
CA SER A 102 9.04 20.09 12.46
C SER A 102 9.41 19.94 10.98
N PRO A 103 10.53 20.51 10.52
CA PRO A 103 11.00 20.35 9.14
C PRO A 103 11.18 18.89 8.71
N GLU A 104 11.63 18.03 9.62
CA GLU A 104 11.88 16.59 9.39
C GLU A 104 10.60 15.82 9.14
N ALA A 105 9.45 16.34 9.58
CA ALA A 105 8.14 15.76 9.33
C ALA A 105 7.59 16.11 7.94
N ASN A 106 8.27 16.99 7.18
CA ASN A 106 7.87 17.40 5.84
C ASN A 106 8.58 16.56 4.79
N LEU A 107 7.95 15.47 4.39
CA LEU A 107 8.48 14.55 3.41
C LEU A 107 7.75 14.72 2.07
N LYS A 108 8.47 14.47 0.98
CA LYS A 108 7.92 14.31 -0.37
C LYS A 108 8.42 12.98 -0.94
N ILE A 109 7.51 12.11 -1.31
CA ILE A 109 7.85 10.85 -1.96
C ILE A 109 7.37 10.92 -3.41
N VAL A 110 8.31 10.75 -4.33
CA VAL A 110 8.07 10.80 -5.77
C VAL A 110 8.28 9.44 -6.41
N ALA A 111 7.65 9.22 -7.54
CA ALA A 111 7.80 8.00 -8.30
C ALA A 111 9.21 7.92 -8.92
N LYS A 112 9.77 6.73 -8.93
CA LYS A 112 11.09 6.43 -9.51
C LYS A 112 10.91 5.74 -10.86
N ALA A 113 11.74 6.09 -11.82
CA ALA A 113 11.76 5.45 -13.12
C ALA A 113 12.08 3.94 -13.01
N ASN A 114 11.57 3.18 -13.96
CA ASN A 114 11.78 1.72 -14.07
C ASN A 114 11.24 0.88 -12.90
N ASN A 115 10.34 1.43 -12.10
CA ASN A 115 9.71 0.72 -10.98
C ASN A 115 8.30 0.19 -11.29
N GLN A 116 7.73 0.58 -12.42
CA GLN A 116 6.41 0.09 -12.83
C GLN A 116 6.48 -1.38 -13.24
N ILE A 117 5.72 -2.22 -12.55
CA ILE A 117 5.67 -3.67 -12.79
C ILE A 117 4.48 -4.09 -13.64
N TYR A 118 3.46 -3.24 -13.74
CA TYR A 118 2.25 -3.53 -14.50
C TYR A 118 1.70 -2.26 -15.16
N PRO A 119 1.78 -2.13 -16.49
CA PRO A 119 1.28 -0.95 -17.22
C PRO A 119 -0.18 -1.07 -17.67
N GLY A 120 -0.79 -2.26 -17.60
CA GLY A 120 -2.13 -2.55 -18.12
C GLY A 120 -3.27 -1.88 -17.32
N THR A 121 -4.50 -2.21 -17.65
CA THR A 121 -5.70 -1.69 -16.99
C THR A 121 -5.73 -2.06 -15.51
N LEU A 122 -5.95 -1.08 -14.63
CA LEU A 122 -5.94 -1.25 -13.19
C LEU A 122 -7.24 -0.72 -12.56
N ILE A 123 -7.85 -1.55 -11.72
CA ILE A 123 -8.97 -1.19 -10.86
C ILE A 123 -8.52 -1.37 -9.41
N VAL A 124 -8.82 -0.38 -8.56
CA VAL A 124 -8.53 -0.45 -7.13
C VAL A 124 -9.84 -0.51 -6.34
N LEU A 125 -9.99 -1.54 -5.52
CA LEU A 125 -11.16 -1.69 -4.65
C LEU A 125 -10.88 -1.11 -3.27
N ILE A 126 -11.77 -0.26 -2.78
CA ILE A 126 -11.72 0.33 -1.43
C ILE A 126 -13.06 0.22 -0.72
N ASN A 127 -13.04 0.33 0.61
CA ASN A 127 -14.23 0.46 1.44
C ASN A 127 -13.92 1.24 2.73
N GLN A 128 -14.89 1.34 3.64
CA GLN A 128 -14.75 2.03 4.92
C GLN A 128 -13.61 1.50 5.81
N GLY A 129 -13.15 0.26 5.59
CA GLY A 129 -11.99 -0.32 6.27
C GLY A 129 -10.66 -0.02 5.60
N SER A 130 -10.65 0.68 4.45
CA SER A 130 -9.44 1.14 3.78
C SER A 130 -8.95 2.43 4.42
N ALA A 131 -7.78 2.42 5.06
CA ALA A 131 -7.27 3.55 5.83
C ALA A 131 -5.79 3.81 5.59
N SER A 132 -5.34 5.06 5.86
CA SER A 132 -3.92 5.42 5.92
C SER A 132 -3.16 5.04 4.64
N GLY A 133 -2.20 4.09 4.69
CA GLY A 133 -1.45 3.62 3.53
C GLY A 133 -2.31 3.16 2.36
N ALA A 134 -3.48 2.56 2.62
CA ALA A 134 -4.42 2.17 1.57
C ALA A 134 -5.02 3.40 0.85
N GLU A 135 -5.26 4.48 1.59
CA GLU A 135 -5.73 5.75 1.05
C GLU A 135 -4.64 6.47 0.26
N ILE A 136 -3.38 6.35 0.68
CA ILE A 136 -2.22 6.86 -0.06
C ILE A 136 -2.11 6.18 -1.43
N VAL A 137 -2.17 4.85 -1.47
CA VAL A 137 -2.12 4.09 -2.73
C VAL A 137 -3.29 4.47 -3.63
N ALA A 138 -4.52 4.42 -3.10
CA ALA A 138 -5.72 4.74 -3.88
C ALA A 138 -5.70 6.19 -4.40
N GLY A 139 -5.35 7.16 -3.55
CA GLY A 139 -5.28 8.58 -3.90
C GLY A 139 -4.19 8.86 -4.93
N ALA A 140 -2.98 8.35 -4.75
CA ALA A 140 -1.90 8.52 -5.71
C ALA A 140 -2.25 7.98 -7.10
N LEU A 141 -2.89 6.80 -7.16
CA LEU A 141 -3.32 6.18 -8.43
C LEU A 141 -4.50 6.92 -9.06
N GLN A 142 -5.43 7.42 -8.25
CA GLN A 142 -6.58 8.21 -8.70
C GLN A 142 -6.16 9.56 -9.29
N ASP A 143 -5.38 10.32 -8.53
CA ASP A 143 -4.96 11.68 -8.89
C ASP A 143 -4.12 11.69 -10.18
N ASN A 144 -3.26 10.68 -10.35
CA ASN A 144 -2.48 10.49 -11.56
C ASN A 144 -3.25 9.78 -12.69
N LYS A 145 -4.58 9.53 -12.52
CA LYS A 145 -5.44 8.85 -13.52
C LYS A 145 -4.90 7.48 -13.97
N ARG A 146 -4.19 6.81 -13.06
CA ARG A 146 -3.60 5.50 -13.34
C ARG A 146 -4.59 4.35 -13.16
N ALA A 147 -5.54 4.52 -12.24
CA ALA A 147 -6.51 3.48 -11.92
C ALA A 147 -7.92 4.04 -11.77
N VAL A 148 -8.90 3.19 -12.00
CA VAL A 148 -10.28 3.43 -11.59
C VAL A 148 -10.44 2.97 -10.16
N ILE A 149 -10.89 3.88 -9.27
CA ILE A 149 -11.21 3.54 -7.88
C ILE A 149 -12.66 3.11 -7.80
N PHE A 150 -12.92 1.94 -7.24
CA PHE A 150 -14.26 1.37 -7.14
C PHE A 150 -14.57 0.92 -5.71
N GLY A 151 -15.78 1.18 -5.25
CA GLY A 151 -16.25 0.78 -3.93
C GLY A 151 -16.95 1.89 -3.17
N THR A 152 -16.77 1.94 -1.87
CA THR A 152 -17.37 2.94 -0.98
C THR A 152 -16.30 3.86 -0.40
N LYS A 153 -16.73 4.98 0.19
CA LYS A 153 -15.84 5.94 0.84
C LYS A 153 -14.90 5.25 1.82
N SER A 154 -13.59 5.60 1.75
CA SER A 154 -12.56 5.12 2.66
C SER A 154 -12.70 5.73 4.06
N PHE A 155 -11.86 5.30 5.00
CA PHE A 155 -11.91 5.70 6.41
C PHE A 155 -11.64 7.19 6.63
N GLY A 156 -10.67 7.79 5.93
CA GLY A 156 -10.30 9.20 6.07
C GLY A 156 -9.21 9.44 7.13
N LYS A 157 -8.25 8.51 7.29
CA LYS A 157 -7.12 8.70 8.21
C LYS A 157 -5.96 9.41 7.50
N GLY A 158 -5.84 10.73 7.66
CA GLY A 158 -4.78 11.56 7.10
C GLY A 158 -3.57 11.82 8.01
N SER A 159 -3.50 11.18 9.19
CA SER A 159 -2.43 11.43 10.18
C SER A 159 -1.27 10.43 10.06
N VAL A 160 -0.04 10.95 10.19
CA VAL A 160 1.21 10.19 10.32
C VAL A 160 1.58 10.08 11.79
N GLN A 161 1.80 8.85 12.25
CA GLN A 161 2.24 8.58 13.62
C GLN A 161 3.69 8.12 13.63
N THR A 162 4.49 8.75 14.46
CA THR A 162 5.88 8.39 14.68
C THR A 162 6.00 7.66 16.03
N VAL A 163 6.76 6.57 16.03
CA VAL A 163 7.12 5.85 17.27
C VAL A 163 8.49 6.34 17.70
N ILE A 164 8.56 6.95 18.85
CA ILE A 164 9.78 7.50 19.45
C ILE A 164 10.17 6.59 20.60
N PRO A 165 11.26 5.81 20.49
CA PRO A 165 11.78 5.05 21.63
C PRO A 165 12.16 5.99 22.78
N LEU A 166 11.73 5.69 23.99
CA LEU A 166 12.13 6.42 25.22
C LEU A 166 13.23 5.66 25.96
N ASP A 167 13.17 4.34 25.94
CA ASP A 167 14.17 3.42 26.48
C ASP A 167 14.11 2.06 25.75
N GLU A 168 14.79 1.02 26.25
CA GLU A 168 14.84 -0.31 25.64
C GLU A 168 13.48 -1.03 25.62
N THR A 169 12.53 -0.63 26.45
CA THR A 169 11.25 -1.33 26.67
C THR A 169 10.04 -0.47 26.36
N THR A 170 10.17 0.85 26.30
CA THR A 170 9.08 1.80 26.17
C THR A 170 9.24 2.71 24.96
N ALA A 171 8.14 3.08 24.35
CA ALA A 171 8.10 4.00 23.25
C ALA A 171 6.84 4.88 23.29
N LEU A 172 6.97 6.11 22.81
CA LEU A 172 5.89 7.06 22.66
C LEU A 172 5.41 7.07 21.20
N LYS A 173 4.10 6.92 20.99
CA LYS A 173 3.48 7.02 19.66
C LYS A 173 2.73 8.35 19.55
N LEU A 174 3.24 9.24 18.71
CA LEU A 174 2.69 10.59 18.50
C LEU A 174 2.27 10.82 17.07
N THR A 175 1.21 11.62 16.88
CA THR A 175 0.91 12.21 15.57
C THR A 175 1.86 13.39 15.33
N THR A 176 2.73 13.27 14.33
CA THR A 176 3.76 14.24 14.01
C THR A 176 3.52 15.01 12.72
N ALA A 177 2.67 14.48 11.84
CA ALA A 177 2.35 15.11 10.55
C ALA A 177 0.97 14.68 10.04
N LEU A 178 0.48 15.41 9.05
CA LEU A 178 -0.59 14.98 8.15
C LEU A 178 0.01 14.61 6.80
N TYR A 179 -0.55 13.60 6.14
CA TYR A 179 -0.20 13.29 4.76
C TYR A 179 -1.27 13.79 3.79
N TYR A 180 -0.84 14.02 2.57
CA TYR A 180 -1.64 14.53 1.47
C TYR A 180 -1.34 13.75 0.21
N THR A 181 -2.38 13.51 -0.59
CA THR A 181 -2.28 12.98 -1.94
C THR A 181 -1.84 14.08 -2.91
N PRO A 182 -1.49 13.77 -4.16
CA PRO A 182 -0.96 14.75 -5.12
C PRO A 182 -1.88 15.90 -5.47
N SER A 183 -3.23 15.71 -5.47
CA SER A 183 -4.23 16.75 -5.81
C SER A 183 -4.73 17.54 -4.60
#